data_4db496acc074dd24b04cd43174f0676a
#
_entry.id   4db496acc074dd24b04cd43174f0676a
#
_cell.length_a   1.000
_cell.length_b   1.000
_cell.length_c   1.000
_cell.angle_alpha   90.00
_cell.angle_beta   90.00
_cell.angle_gamma   90.00
#
_symmetry.space_group_name_H-M   'P 1'
#
loop_
_entity.id
_entity.type
_entity.pdbx_description
1 polymer ?
#
loop_
_entity_poly.entity_id
_entity_poly.type
_entity_poly.pdbx_seq_one_letter_code
_entity_poly.pdbx_strand_id
1 'polypeptide(L)'
;NHYYLPNLQKNCSALEILLDKIKNTKETFLFTYRQKPSDAWVKKFFKKHGIEFAHVGNTAHVPKKELRCHKLWPEFASGKAMPLKQIKDFWSYMGSKVIVHGRGDETFEEWVDREYNIDYLIYHKYLKENSKFQKDFALIRTKTEEDRILYINKILRNGCDLNGEVRVKYANIHTVKGLTFDNVIVDDTRFRPEDYFSQLRLKYVAYSRGRFDCWTIASQD
;
A
#
# COMPACT_ATOMS: atom_id res chain seq x y z
N ASN A 1 -15.86 -16.94 -12.58
CA ASN A 1 -17.04 -16.06 -12.68
C ASN A 1 -16.67 -14.75 -13.38
N HIS A 2 -17.64 -14.10 -14.04
CA HIS A 2 -17.48 -12.82 -14.69
C HIS A 2 -18.47 -11.81 -14.10
N TYR A 3 -17.96 -10.67 -13.64
CA TYR A 3 -18.74 -9.62 -12.98
C TYR A 3 -18.62 -8.31 -13.75
N TYR A 4 -19.70 -7.55 -13.82
CA TYR A 4 -19.72 -6.22 -14.40
C TYR A 4 -19.77 -5.16 -13.31
N LEU A 5 -18.87 -4.21 -13.41
CA LEU A 5 -18.79 -3.04 -12.53
C LEU A 5 -19.16 -1.80 -13.35
N PRO A 6 -20.37 -1.25 -13.20
CA PRO A 6 -20.77 -0.09 -13.98
C PRO A 6 -19.91 1.14 -13.72
N ASN A 7 -19.37 1.27 -12.55
CA ASN A 7 -18.40 2.30 -12.16
C ASN A 7 -17.84 1.99 -10.76
N LEU A 8 -16.53 2.14 -10.57
CA LEU A 8 -15.94 2.01 -9.22
C LEU A 8 -16.26 3.16 -8.25
N GLN A 9 -16.92 4.21 -8.71
CA GLN A 9 -17.34 5.33 -7.86
C GLN A 9 -18.72 5.13 -7.23
N LYS A 10 -19.57 4.31 -7.82
CA LYS A 10 -20.92 3.99 -7.30
C LYS A 10 -20.91 2.67 -6.56
N ASN A 11 -21.52 2.66 -5.38
CA ASN A 11 -21.72 1.41 -4.65
C ASN A 11 -22.68 0.51 -5.43
N CYS A 12 -22.24 -0.69 -5.73
CA CYS A 12 -23.05 -1.75 -6.32
C CYS A 12 -22.63 -3.08 -5.70
N SER A 13 -23.50 -4.08 -5.76
CA SER A 13 -23.24 -5.40 -5.17
C SER A 13 -21.96 -6.06 -5.69
N ALA A 14 -21.65 -5.90 -6.97
CA ALA A 14 -20.43 -6.44 -7.55
C ALA A 14 -19.17 -5.76 -6.97
N LEU A 15 -19.23 -4.46 -6.69
CA LEU A 15 -18.13 -3.74 -6.04
C LEU A 15 -17.92 -4.19 -4.59
N GLU A 16 -19.01 -4.41 -3.87
CA GLU A 16 -18.94 -4.92 -2.49
C GLU A 16 -18.31 -6.31 -2.44
N ILE A 17 -18.71 -7.21 -3.35
CA ILE A 17 -18.11 -8.54 -3.49
C ILE A 17 -16.61 -8.43 -3.78
N LEU A 18 -16.19 -7.55 -4.71
CA LEU A 18 -14.78 -7.34 -5.03
C LEU A 18 -13.99 -6.84 -3.81
N LEU A 19 -14.52 -5.84 -3.10
CA LEU A 19 -13.88 -5.26 -1.91
C LEU A 19 -13.77 -6.28 -0.78
N ASP A 20 -14.83 -7.05 -0.56
CA ASP A 20 -14.85 -8.13 0.43
C ASP A 20 -13.81 -9.20 0.09
N LYS A 21 -13.76 -9.62 -1.17
CA LYS A 21 -12.79 -10.61 -1.64
C LYS A 21 -11.35 -10.12 -1.49
N ILE A 22 -11.05 -8.84 -1.84
CA ILE A 22 -9.73 -8.25 -1.64
C ILE A 22 -9.33 -8.25 -0.15
N LYS A 23 -10.26 -7.99 0.77
CA LYS A 23 -9.97 -7.91 2.20
C LYS A 23 -9.82 -9.29 2.85
N ASN A 24 -10.69 -10.22 2.51
CA ASN A 24 -10.90 -11.45 3.26
C ASN A 24 -10.23 -12.69 2.65
N THR A 25 -9.63 -12.60 1.47
CA THR A 25 -8.89 -13.72 0.86
C THR A 25 -7.38 -13.45 0.82
N LYS A 26 -6.60 -14.50 0.55
CA LYS A 26 -5.16 -14.39 0.25
C LYS A 26 -4.87 -14.31 -1.25
N GLU A 27 -5.90 -14.25 -2.06
CA GLU A 27 -5.79 -14.24 -3.51
C GLU A 27 -5.11 -12.97 -4.03
N THR A 28 -4.51 -13.08 -5.20
CA THR A 28 -3.85 -11.99 -5.90
C THR A 28 -4.82 -11.32 -6.88
N PHE A 29 -4.68 -10.00 -7.03
CA PHE A 29 -5.56 -9.18 -7.86
C PHE A 29 -4.74 -8.33 -8.82
N LEU A 30 -5.16 -8.29 -10.08
CA LEU A 30 -4.58 -7.44 -11.11
C LEU A 30 -5.61 -6.47 -11.66
N PHE A 31 -5.39 -5.16 -11.49
CA PHE A 31 -6.13 -4.12 -12.17
C PHE A 31 -5.41 -3.74 -13.46
N THR A 32 -6.05 -3.95 -14.61
CA THR A 32 -5.48 -3.61 -15.89
C THR A 32 -6.22 -2.45 -16.56
N TYR A 33 -5.46 -1.58 -17.20
CA TYR A 33 -5.99 -0.44 -17.95
C TYR A 33 -5.21 -0.24 -19.26
N ARG A 34 -5.83 0.41 -20.22
CA ARG A 34 -5.21 0.69 -21.52
C ARG A 34 -4.42 2.00 -21.55
N GLN A 35 -4.93 3.06 -20.93
CA GLN A 35 -4.38 4.41 -21.03
C GLN A 35 -4.05 5.01 -19.66
N LYS A 36 -2.98 5.84 -19.59
CA LYS A 36 -2.49 6.47 -18.35
C LYS A 36 -3.52 7.23 -17.50
N PRO A 37 -4.53 7.95 -18.03
CA PRO A 37 -5.52 8.59 -17.16
C PRO A 37 -6.24 7.63 -16.21
N SER A 38 -6.38 6.35 -16.61
CA SER A 38 -6.94 5.30 -15.73
C SER A 38 -6.08 5.01 -14.51
N ASP A 39 -4.77 5.24 -14.58
CA ASP A 39 -3.84 5.06 -13.48
C ASP A 39 -4.21 5.94 -12.26
N ALA A 40 -4.59 7.19 -12.49
CA ALA A 40 -4.90 8.13 -11.41
C ALA A 40 -6.18 7.73 -10.64
N TRP A 41 -7.25 7.31 -11.33
CA TRP A 41 -8.48 6.91 -10.67
C TRP A 41 -8.35 5.56 -9.96
N VAL A 42 -7.59 4.60 -10.51
CA VAL A 42 -7.29 3.32 -9.85
C VAL A 42 -6.55 3.56 -8.53
N LYS A 43 -5.53 4.42 -8.52
CA LYS A 43 -4.83 4.81 -7.29
C LYS A 43 -5.76 5.51 -6.29
N LYS A 44 -6.62 6.42 -6.76
CA LYS A 44 -7.62 7.09 -5.92
C LYS A 44 -8.60 6.08 -5.30
N PHE A 45 -9.04 5.10 -6.08
CA PHE A 45 -9.89 4.01 -5.61
C PHE A 45 -9.21 3.21 -4.48
N PHE A 46 -7.98 2.75 -4.68
CA PHE A 46 -7.26 2.01 -3.65
C PHE A 46 -7.06 2.82 -2.37
N LYS A 47 -6.68 4.10 -2.51
CA LYS A 47 -6.52 5.00 -1.34
C LYS A 47 -7.84 5.21 -0.60
N LYS A 48 -8.95 5.41 -1.33
CA LYS A 48 -10.29 5.56 -0.73
C LYS A 48 -10.66 4.36 0.14
N HIS A 49 -10.38 3.15 -0.34
CA HIS A 49 -10.77 1.89 0.32
C HIS A 49 -9.69 1.31 1.24
N GLY A 50 -8.54 1.96 1.41
CA GLY A 50 -7.44 1.47 2.24
C GLY A 50 -6.87 0.13 1.75
N ILE A 51 -6.78 -0.03 0.44
CA ILE A 51 -6.22 -1.22 -0.22
C ILE A 51 -4.74 -0.97 -0.47
N GLU A 52 -3.89 -1.83 0.07
CA GLU A 52 -2.46 -1.81 -0.26
C GLU A 52 -2.25 -2.26 -1.70
N PHE A 53 -1.46 -1.51 -2.47
CA PHE A 53 -1.23 -1.79 -3.88
C PHE A 53 0.19 -1.49 -4.35
N ALA A 54 0.57 -2.10 -5.48
CA ALA A 54 1.82 -1.84 -6.19
C ALA A 54 1.59 -1.76 -7.70
N HIS A 55 2.41 -1.01 -8.42
CA HIS A 55 2.52 -1.20 -9.87
C HIS A 55 3.27 -2.50 -10.14
N VAL A 56 2.88 -3.24 -11.19
CA VAL A 56 3.61 -4.44 -11.60
C VAL A 56 5.08 -4.10 -11.87
N GLY A 57 5.99 -4.88 -11.31
CA GLY A 57 7.44 -4.64 -11.38
C GLY A 57 7.99 -3.65 -10.36
N ASN A 58 7.15 -2.99 -9.56
CA ASN A 58 7.57 -2.00 -8.56
C ASN A 58 7.27 -2.46 -7.13
N THR A 59 7.86 -1.75 -6.18
CA THR A 59 7.57 -1.89 -4.76
C THR A 59 6.17 -1.37 -4.42
N ALA A 60 5.68 -1.68 -3.23
CA ALA A 60 4.43 -1.16 -2.68
C ALA A 60 4.37 0.37 -2.73
N HIS A 61 3.17 0.93 -2.95
CA HIS A 61 2.94 2.38 -2.90
C HIS A 61 3.27 2.97 -1.53
N VAL A 62 2.97 2.24 -0.46
CA VAL A 62 3.49 2.49 0.89
C VAL A 62 4.42 1.35 1.26
N PRO A 63 5.70 1.61 1.54
CA PRO A 63 6.63 0.55 1.93
C PRO A 63 6.18 -0.19 3.18
N LYS A 64 6.33 -1.50 3.21
CA LYS A 64 6.03 -2.34 4.41
C LYS A 64 6.76 -1.86 5.66
N LYS A 65 7.99 -1.40 5.48
CA LYS A 65 8.79 -0.76 6.52
C LYS A 65 8.05 0.41 7.17
N GLU A 66 7.46 1.30 6.37
CA GLU A 66 6.68 2.44 6.86
C GLU A 66 5.42 2.00 7.60
N LEU A 67 4.67 1.02 7.05
CA LEU A 67 3.49 0.46 7.71
C LEU A 67 3.83 -0.16 9.07
N ARG A 68 4.95 -0.90 9.17
CA ARG A 68 5.44 -1.43 10.45
C ARG A 68 5.75 -0.32 11.45
N CYS A 69 6.40 0.74 11.01
CA CYS A 69 6.68 1.88 11.90
C CYS A 69 5.39 2.49 12.48
N HIS A 70 4.38 2.75 11.65
CA HIS A 70 3.09 3.26 12.14
C HIS A 70 2.39 2.30 13.11
N LYS A 71 2.47 0.99 12.87
CA LYS A 71 1.83 -0.02 13.73
C LYS A 71 2.54 -0.19 15.06
N LEU A 72 3.88 -0.23 15.07
CA LEU A 72 4.66 -0.59 16.25
C LEU A 72 5.09 0.61 17.12
N TRP A 73 5.08 1.81 16.56
CA TRP A 73 5.47 3.01 17.30
C TRP A 73 4.68 3.24 18.59
N PRO A 74 3.34 3.11 18.64
CA PRO A 74 2.60 3.31 19.88
C PRO A 74 3.06 2.41 21.03
N GLU A 75 3.42 1.16 20.73
CA GLU A 75 3.93 0.21 21.71
C GLU A 75 5.33 0.61 22.18
N PHE A 76 6.19 1.00 21.24
CA PHE A 76 7.55 1.49 21.55
C PHE A 76 7.49 2.77 22.40
N ALA A 77 6.67 3.75 22.03
CA ALA A 77 6.47 4.99 22.79
C ALA A 77 5.90 4.74 24.20
N SER A 78 5.23 3.60 24.41
CA SER A 78 4.73 3.17 25.71
C SER A 78 5.77 2.38 26.54
N GLY A 79 7.02 2.25 26.05
CA GLY A 79 8.13 1.64 26.78
C GLY A 79 8.46 0.19 26.38
N LYS A 80 7.70 -0.40 25.41
CA LYS A 80 8.01 -1.75 24.92
C LYS A 80 9.37 -1.75 24.20
N ALA A 81 10.22 -2.72 24.54
CA ALA A 81 11.49 -2.90 23.85
C ALA A 81 11.29 -3.42 22.42
N MET A 82 12.14 -2.98 21.51
CA MET A 82 12.12 -3.35 20.09
C MET A 82 13.54 -3.73 19.64
N PRO A 83 13.69 -4.70 18.73
CA PRO A 83 14.99 -5.08 18.21
C PRO A 83 15.65 -3.91 17.43
N LEU A 84 16.98 -3.90 17.41
CA LEU A 84 17.78 -2.86 16.74
C LEU A 84 17.33 -2.59 15.30
N LYS A 85 16.97 -3.63 14.56
CA LYS A 85 16.42 -3.51 13.20
C LYS A 85 15.19 -2.59 13.16
N GLN A 86 14.27 -2.74 14.12
CA GLN A 86 13.06 -1.90 14.19
C GLN A 86 13.39 -0.47 14.61
N ILE A 87 14.39 -0.28 15.48
CA ILE A 87 14.88 1.07 15.83
C ILE A 87 15.44 1.79 14.59
N LYS A 88 16.26 1.10 13.79
CA LYS A 88 16.77 1.63 12.51
C LYS A 88 15.61 1.97 11.54
N ASP A 89 14.55 1.15 11.54
CA ASP A 89 13.37 1.41 10.75
C ASP A 89 12.66 2.69 11.19
N PHE A 90 12.43 2.88 12.47
CA PHE A 90 11.87 4.13 13.02
C PHE A 90 12.74 5.32 12.66
N TRP A 91 14.06 5.22 12.89
CA TRP A 91 15.02 6.30 12.66
C TRP A 91 14.96 6.85 11.24
N SER A 92 14.83 5.98 10.24
CA SER A 92 14.79 6.39 8.83
C SER A 92 13.59 7.27 8.45
N TYR A 93 12.58 7.38 9.32
CA TYR A 93 11.40 8.22 9.09
C TYR A 93 11.26 9.35 10.11
N MET A 94 11.93 9.28 11.27
CA MET A 94 11.86 10.30 12.29
C MET A 94 12.57 11.59 11.87
N GLY A 95 12.09 12.72 12.37
CA GLY A 95 12.64 14.02 12.10
C GLY A 95 13.18 14.72 13.36
N SER A 96 13.69 15.92 13.18
CA SER A 96 14.25 16.77 14.24
C SER A 96 13.27 17.11 15.37
N LYS A 97 11.98 16.82 15.21
CA LYS A 97 10.99 16.99 16.29
C LYS A 97 11.28 16.08 17.48
N VAL A 98 11.78 14.88 17.24
CA VAL A 98 12.02 13.85 18.25
C VAL A 98 13.48 13.42 18.35
N ILE A 99 14.26 13.51 17.26
CA ILE A 99 15.70 13.24 17.28
C ILE A 99 16.43 14.43 17.92
N VAL A 100 17.41 14.15 18.79
CA VAL A 100 18.29 15.18 19.36
C VAL A 100 19.18 15.76 18.27
N HIS A 101 19.45 17.06 18.35
CA HIS A 101 20.31 17.77 17.38
C HIS A 101 21.69 17.08 17.29
N GLY A 102 22.19 16.91 16.07
CA GLY A 102 23.46 16.22 15.81
C GLY A 102 23.39 14.68 15.77
N ARG A 103 22.20 14.08 16.03
CA ARG A 103 22.00 12.62 15.99
C ARG A 103 21.21 12.14 14.75
N GLY A 104 20.89 13.06 13.82
CA GLY A 104 20.08 12.71 12.62
C GLY A 104 20.71 11.64 11.73
N ASP A 105 22.05 11.66 11.62
CA ASP A 105 22.82 10.78 10.73
C ASP A 105 23.39 9.55 11.48
N GLU A 106 22.75 9.12 12.58
CA GLU A 106 23.19 7.94 13.34
C GLU A 106 23.15 6.68 12.45
N THR A 107 24.30 6.02 12.30
CA THR A 107 24.46 4.82 11.43
C THR A 107 24.18 3.52 12.18
N PHE A 108 24.24 3.55 13.51
CA PHE A 108 24.06 2.37 14.38
C PHE A 108 25.11 1.27 14.17
N GLU A 109 26.27 1.57 13.60
CA GLU A 109 27.31 0.57 13.32
C GLU A 109 27.90 -0.02 14.60
N GLU A 110 28.05 0.80 15.63
CA GLU A 110 28.60 0.41 16.93
C GLU A 110 27.56 -0.17 17.90
N TRP A 111 26.30 -0.24 17.48
CA TRP A 111 25.22 -0.71 18.33
C TRP A 111 25.21 -2.24 18.42
N VAL A 112 25.11 -2.75 19.64
CA VAL A 112 24.95 -4.19 19.88
C VAL A 112 23.58 -4.64 19.35
N ASP A 113 23.51 -5.80 18.70
CA ASP A 113 22.25 -6.38 18.24
C ASP A 113 21.46 -6.95 19.42
N ARG A 114 20.62 -6.11 20.01
CA ARG A 114 19.70 -6.42 21.12
C ARG A 114 18.43 -5.61 21.00
N GLU A 115 17.55 -5.77 21.97
CA GLU A 115 16.36 -4.92 22.09
C GLU A 115 16.66 -3.62 22.85
N TYR A 116 16.00 -2.55 22.41
CA TYR A 116 16.10 -1.21 22.99
C TYR A 116 14.70 -0.67 23.25
N ASN A 117 14.51 -0.01 24.39
CA ASN A 117 13.28 0.73 24.68
C ASN A 117 13.48 2.23 24.49
N ILE A 118 12.40 2.98 24.52
CA ILE A 118 12.44 4.42 24.31
C ILE A 118 13.20 5.14 25.43
N ASP A 119 13.15 4.61 26.67
CA ASP A 119 13.84 5.18 27.83
C ASP A 119 15.35 5.15 27.66
N TYR A 120 15.87 4.05 27.13
CA TYR A 120 17.28 3.93 26.80
C TYR A 120 17.71 5.00 25.79
N LEU A 121 16.90 5.22 24.74
CA LEU A 121 17.23 6.20 23.71
C LEU A 121 17.16 7.65 24.24
N ILE A 122 16.24 7.94 25.15
CA ILE A 122 16.13 9.24 25.79
C ILE A 122 17.30 9.45 26.77
N TYR A 123 17.60 8.48 27.61
CA TYR A 123 18.69 8.54 28.58
C TYR A 123 20.04 8.81 27.90
N HIS A 124 20.33 8.12 26.80
CA HIS A 124 21.54 8.31 26.01
C HIS A 124 21.48 9.48 25.02
N LYS A 125 20.47 10.35 25.12
CA LYS A 125 20.30 11.55 24.31
C LYS A 125 20.24 11.30 22.79
N TYR A 126 19.68 10.18 22.38
CA TYR A 126 19.31 9.95 20.99
C TYR A 126 17.95 10.53 20.66
N LEU A 127 16.96 10.36 21.54
CA LEU A 127 15.63 10.92 21.42
C LEU A 127 15.38 12.00 22.51
N LYS A 128 14.53 12.96 22.16
CA LYS A 128 14.02 13.97 23.09
C LYS A 128 12.98 13.36 24.03
N GLU A 129 12.83 13.89 25.25
CA GLU A 129 11.88 13.41 26.26
C GLU A 129 10.43 13.40 25.76
N ASN A 130 10.05 14.39 24.96
CA ASN A 130 8.71 14.50 24.39
C ASN A 130 8.34 13.33 23.45
N SER A 131 9.31 12.53 23.00
CA SER A 131 9.09 11.38 22.13
C SER A 131 8.14 10.34 22.74
N LYS A 132 8.15 10.16 24.06
CA LYS A 132 7.24 9.28 24.80
C LYS A 132 5.76 9.67 24.70
N PHE A 133 5.50 10.97 24.57
CA PHE A 133 4.14 11.48 24.52
C PHE A 133 3.56 11.48 23.10
N GLN A 134 4.39 11.28 22.10
CA GLN A 134 4.00 11.24 20.69
C GLN A 134 3.66 9.80 20.28
N LYS A 135 2.45 9.34 20.62
CA LYS A 135 2.01 7.98 20.28
C LYS A 135 1.64 7.78 18.82
N ASP A 136 1.39 8.86 18.07
CA ASP A 136 1.14 8.79 16.63
C ASP A 136 2.45 8.98 15.86
N PHE A 137 2.86 7.95 15.13
CA PHE A 137 4.09 7.98 14.30
C PHE A 137 4.07 9.10 13.26
N ALA A 138 2.90 9.47 12.78
CA ALA A 138 2.74 10.57 11.82
C ALA A 138 3.24 11.91 12.35
N LEU A 139 3.12 12.16 13.67
CA LEU A 139 3.50 13.42 14.30
C LEU A 139 5.02 13.60 14.44
N ILE A 140 5.77 12.50 14.41
CA ILE A 140 7.23 12.50 14.61
C ILE A 140 8.03 12.47 13.31
N ARG A 141 7.36 12.29 12.18
CA ARG A 141 8.00 12.23 10.85
C ARG A 141 8.49 13.58 10.37
N THR A 142 9.50 13.54 9.51
CA THR A 142 10.10 14.76 8.91
C THR A 142 9.12 15.52 8.03
N LYS A 143 8.38 14.79 7.18
CA LYS A 143 7.31 15.33 6.30
C LYS A 143 6.26 14.25 6.07
N THR A 144 5.00 14.62 6.19
CA THR A 144 3.91 13.70 5.82
C THR A 144 2.70 14.49 5.33
N GLU A 145 2.20 14.12 4.16
CA GLU A 145 0.93 14.62 3.63
C GLU A 145 -0.22 13.98 4.42
N GLU A 146 -1.21 14.76 4.82
CA GLU A 146 -2.39 14.27 5.57
C GLU A 146 -3.09 13.11 4.86
N ASP A 147 -3.27 13.21 3.55
CA ASP A 147 -3.87 12.15 2.73
C ASP A 147 -3.10 10.83 2.81
N ARG A 148 -1.77 10.89 2.94
CA ARG A 148 -0.93 9.71 3.10
C ARG A 148 -1.14 9.06 4.46
N ILE A 149 -1.25 9.85 5.52
CA ILE A 149 -1.52 9.35 6.88
C ILE A 149 -2.89 8.67 6.92
N LEU A 150 -3.92 9.34 6.40
CA LEU A 150 -5.28 8.78 6.34
C LEU A 150 -5.30 7.44 5.58
N TYR A 151 -4.55 7.35 4.49
CA TYR A 151 -4.44 6.13 3.72
C TYR A 151 -3.70 5.02 4.48
N ILE A 152 -2.56 5.32 5.12
CA ILE A 152 -1.82 4.36 5.96
C ILE A 152 -2.72 3.80 7.06
N ASN A 153 -3.43 4.68 7.77
CA ASN A 153 -4.35 4.27 8.83
C ASN A 153 -5.47 3.36 8.32
N LYS A 154 -6.00 3.60 7.12
CA LYS A 154 -6.99 2.72 6.49
C LYS A 154 -6.39 1.35 6.16
N ILE A 155 -5.18 1.29 5.60
CA ILE A 155 -4.49 0.02 5.31
C ILE A 155 -4.32 -0.79 6.61
N LEU A 156 -3.84 -0.16 7.68
CA LEU A 156 -3.61 -0.84 8.95
C LEU A 156 -4.92 -1.34 9.59
N ARG A 157 -5.99 -0.55 9.53
CA ARG A 157 -7.32 -0.96 10.00
C ARG A 157 -7.91 -2.13 9.22
N ASN A 158 -7.61 -2.22 7.93
CA ASN A 158 -8.02 -3.34 7.08
C ASN A 158 -7.20 -4.61 7.29
N GLY A 159 -6.23 -4.63 8.21
CA GLY A 159 -5.49 -5.83 8.58
C GLY A 159 -4.47 -6.28 7.54
N CYS A 160 -3.71 -5.34 6.94
CA CYS A 160 -2.68 -5.72 5.96
C CYS A 160 -1.62 -6.65 6.55
N ASP A 161 -1.16 -7.60 5.75
CA ASP A 161 -0.01 -8.44 6.08
C ASP A 161 1.29 -7.62 5.95
N LEU A 162 1.93 -7.32 7.08
CA LEU A 162 3.15 -6.52 7.12
C LEU A 162 4.40 -7.26 6.63
N ASN A 163 4.35 -8.59 6.54
CA ASN A 163 5.48 -9.43 6.13
C ASN A 163 5.29 -10.04 4.73
N GLY A 164 4.06 -10.12 4.26
CA GLY A 164 3.71 -10.68 2.97
C GLY A 164 3.91 -9.72 1.79
N GLU A 165 3.83 -10.26 0.59
CA GLU A 165 3.84 -9.45 -0.63
C GLU A 165 2.54 -8.66 -0.81
N VAL A 166 2.63 -7.58 -1.61
CA VAL A 166 1.44 -6.82 -2.02
C VAL A 166 0.63 -7.64 -3.01
N ARG A 167 -0.59 -7.99 -2.61
CA ARG A 167 -1.47 -8.87 -3.39
C ARG A 167 -2.22 -8.16 -4.51
N VAL A 168 -2.47 -6.86 -4.35
CA VAL A 168 -3.17 -6.05 -5.35
C VAL A 168 -2.15 -5.30 -6.18
N LYS A 169 -2.11 -5.62 -7.47
CA LYS A 169 -1.22 -4.98 -8.43
C LYS A 169 -2.05 -4.29 -9.52
N TYR A 170 -1.47 -3.26 -10.11
CA TYR A 170 -2.07 -2.59 -11.27
C TYR A 170 -1.01 -2.34 -12.34
N ALA A 171 -1.44 -2.37 -13.60
CA ALA A 171 -0.55 -2.11 -14.73
C ALA A 171 -1.33 -1.83 -16.02
N ASN A 172 -0.63 -1.26 -16.99
CA ASN A 172 -1.12 -1.23 -18.36
C ASN A 172 -1.19 -2.66 -18.94
N ILE A 173 -2.21 -2.93 -19.76
CA ILE A 173 -2.43 -4.25 -20.39
C ILE A 173 -1.18 -4.78 -21.10
N HIS A 174 -0.39 -3.93 -21.74
CA HIS A 174 0.82 -4.35 -22.44
C HIS A 174 1.91 -4.89 -21.50
N THR A 175 1.94 -4.39 -20.26
CA THR A 175 2.94 -4.76 -19.24
C THR A 175 2.65 -6.13 -18.60
N VAL A 176 1.41 -6.61 -18.68
CA VAL A 176 0.98 -7.83 -17.97
C VAL A 176 1.09 -9.11 -18.81
N LYS A 177 1.62 -9.02 -20.00
CA LYS A 177 1.84 -10.20 -20.86
C LYS A 177 2.73 -11.23 -20.15
N GLY A 178 2.27 -12.48 -20.09
CA GLY A 178 3.00 -13.57 -19.42
C GLY A 178 2.78 -13.67 -17.91
N LEU A 179 2.13 -12.71 -17.27
CA LEU A 179 1.80 -12.77 -15.84
C LEU A 179 0.47 -13.49 -15.62
N THR A 180 0.28 -14.04 -14.43
CA THR A 180 -0.96 -14.70 -14.02
C THR A 180 -1.31 -14.27 -12.59
N PHE A 181 -2.61 -14.00 -12.36
CA PHE A 181 -3.17 -13.63 -11.07
C PHE A 181 -4.42 -14.47 -10.80
N ASP A 182 -4.83 -14.53 -9.54
CA ASP A 182 -6.05 -15.26 -9.20
C ASP A 182 -7.29 -14.54 -9.74
N ASN A 183 -7.28 -13.23 -9.67
CA ASN A 183 -8.40 -12.37 -10.10
C ASN A 183 -7.88 -11.24 -11.00
N VAL A 184 -8.66 -10.87 -12.00
CA VAL A 184 -8.35 -9.75 -12.88
C VAL A 184 -9.51 -8.76 -12.97
N ILE A 185 -9.20 -7.48 -12.93
CA ILE A 185 -10.13 -6.37 -13.11
C ILE A 185 -9.69 -5.57 -14.33
N VAL A 186 -10.53 -5.51 -15.34
CA VAL A 186 -10.23 -4.87 -16.62
C VAL A 186 -11.01 -3.57 -16.71
N ASP A 187 -10.28 -2.45 -16.85
CA ASP A 187 -10.90 -1.16 -17.21
C ASP A 187 -11.20 -1.13 -18.71
N ASP A 188 -12.45 -1.36 -19.06
CA ASP A 188 -12.96 -1.38 -20.44
C ASP A 188 -13.48 0.00 -20.89
N THR A 189 -13.46 1.01 -20.03
CA THR A 189 -14.06 2.33 -20.29
C THR A 189 -13.42 3.12 -21.43
N ARG A 190 -12.23 2.71 -21.89
CA ARG A 190 -11.43 3.42 -22.89
C ARG A 190 -11.02 2.58 -24.09
N PHE A 191 -11.72 1.49 -24.32
CA PHE A 191 -11.56 0.72 -25.55
C PHE A 191 -12.36 1.40 -26.66
N ARG A 192 -11.69 1.85 -27.72
CA ARG A 192 -12.32 2.57 -28.86
C ARG A 192 -12.83 1.59 -29.91
N PRO A 193 -13.98 1.86 -30.55
CA PRO A 193 -14.54 1.00 -31.60
C PRO A 193 -13.68 0.89 -32.87
N GLU A 194 -12.87 1.89 -33.14
CA GLU A 194 -12.17 2.11 -34.42
C GLU A 194 -11.11 1.05 -34.76
N ASP A 195 -10.66 0.25 -33.76
CA ASP A 195 -9.69 -0.82 -33.96
C ASP A 195 -10.15 -2.11 -33.26
N TYR A 196 -11.28 -2.61 -33.69
CA TYR A 196 -11.99 -3.72 -33.04
C TYR A 196 -11.10 -4.97 -32.82
N PHE A 197 -10.33 -5.39 -33.82
CA PHE A 197 -9.51 -6.61 -33.70
C PHE A 197 -8.33 -6.45 -32.75
N SER A 198 -7.63 -5.31 -32.78
CA SER A 198 -6.54 -5.02 -31.84
C SER A 198 -7.08 -4.93 -30.40
N GLN A 199 -8.27 -4.39 -30.23
CA GLN A 199 -8.93 -4.30 -28.93
C GLN A 199 -9.35 -5.66 -28.39
N LEU A 200 -9.93 -6.53 -29.23
CA LEU A 200 -10.25 -7.90 -28.84
C LEU A 200 -9.00 -8.66 -28.38
N ARG A 201 -7.88 -8.50 -29.09
CA ARG A 201 -6.61 -9.12 -28.67
C ARG A 201 -6.14 -8.60 -27.32
N LEU A 202 -6.23 -7.29 -27.06
CA LEU A 202 -5.85 -6.70 -25.76
C LEU A 202 -6.80 -7.16 -24.65
N LYS A 203 -8.10 -7.21 -24.90
CA LYS A 203 -9.08 -7.76 -23.95
C LYS A 203 -8.76 -9.22 -23.66
N TYR A 204 -8.49 -10.02 -24.66
CA TYR A 204 -8.09 -11.42 -24.49
C TYR A 204 -6.84 -11.54 -23.62
N VAL A 205 -5.80 -10.72 -23.87
CA VAL A 205 -4.59 -10.69 -23.03
C VAL A 205 -4.95 -10.35 -21.58
N ALA A 206 -5.81 -9.37 -21.34
CA ALA A 206 -6.20 -8.97 -19.99
C ALA A 206 -6.97 -10.09 -19.28
N TYR A 207 -8.03 -10.59 -19.88
CA TYR A 207 -8.88 -11.64 -19.27
C TYR A 207 -8.17 -12.96 -19.05
N SER A 208 -7.27 -13.35 -19.98
CA SER A 208 -6.48 -14.56 -19.83
C SER A 208 -5.44 -14.53 -18.70
N ARG A 209 -5.33 -13.41 -17.96
CA ARG A 209 -4.44 -13.28 -16.77
C ARG A 209 -5.10 -13.76 -15.49
N GLY A 210 -6.44 -13.88 -15.44
CA GLY A 210 -7.18 -14.32 -14.27
C GLY A 210 -7.36 -15.85 -14.25
N ARG A 211 -7.17 -16.46 -13.06
CA ARG A 211 -7.41 -17.90 -12.84
C ARG A 211 -8.84 -18.18 -12.39
N PHE A 212 -9.41 -17.30 -11.56
CA PHE A 212 -10.69 -17.55 -10.90
C PHE A 212 -11.77 -16.60 -11.38
N ASP A 213 -11.65 -15.32 -11.08
CA ASP A 213 -12.68 -14.34 -11.38
C ASP A 213 -12.17 -13.19 -12.26
N CYS A 214 -13.08 -12.71 -13.10
CA CYS A 214 -12.86 -11.53 -13.94
C CYS A 214 -13.91 -10.47 -13.63
N TRP A 215 -13.48 -9.22 -13.47
CA TRP A 215 -14.34 -8.06 -13.37
C TRP A 215 -14.10 -7.13 -14.54
N THR A 216 -15.15 -6.63 -15.11
CA THR A 216 -15.08 -5.61 -16.17
C THR A 216 -15.67 -4.32 -15.68
N ILE A 217 -14.89 -3.24 -15.74
CA ILE A 217 -15.39 -1.89 -15.50
C ILE A 217 -15.84 -1.34 -16.86
N ALA A 218 -17.14 -1.23 -17.05
CA ALA A 218 -17.72 -0.72 -18.29
C ALA A 218 -17.87 0.80 -18.26
N SER A 219 -17.80 1.46 -19.43
CA SER A 219 -18.28 2.83 -19.60
C SER A 219 -19.79 2.85 -19.35
N GLN A 220 -20.28 3.86 -18.66
CA GLN A 220 -21.70 4.18 -18.72
C GLN A 220 -21.93 4.83 -20.08
N ASP A 221 -22.65 4.16 -20.96
CA ASP A 221 -23.29 4.78 -22.11
C ASP A 221 -24.33 5.79 -21.64
#